data_7d00a6a70bdad1a7a80ff3f866a56f88
#
_entry.id   7d00a6a70bdad1a7a80ff3f866a56f88
#
_cell.length_a   1.000
_cell.length_b   1.000
_cell.length_c   1.000
_cell.angle_alpha   90.00
_cell.angle_beta   90.00
_cell.angle_gamma   90.00
#
_symmetry.space_group_name_H-M   'P 1'
#
loop_
_entity.id
_entity.type
_entity.pdbx_description
1 polymer ?
#
loop_
_entity_poly.entity_id
_entity_poly.type
_entity_poly.pdbx_seq_one_letter_code
_entity_poly.pdbx_strand_id
1 'polypeptide(L)'
;FRFFVIEVVLYALSSIFSGVLNAERDYFWSSAAPIFNNFVTTASFFAYAFLADSNPQLALVLLALGNPLGVLVQVVCQMPSMYRHGIRLRFRIDLHDPLLKETLKIGVPSVIVMASSFVTTSVQSSASLSVVATGASITYYARLWYTLPYAILTVPITTAMFTELSDSWAKEDRESFVRGLASGVSQILFFMVPFMIFLMVFSVPLISI
;
A
#
# COMPACT_ATOMS: atom_id res chain seq x y z
N PHE A 1 -15.36 -15.18 -6.21
CA PHE A 1 -15.62 -14.53 -4.92
C PHE A 1 -15.01 -15.31 -3.74
N ARG A 2 -15.24 -16.63 -3.62
CA ARG A 2 -14.74 -17.45 -2.50
C ARG A 2 -13.22 -17.40 -2.31
N PHE A 3 -12.45 -17.26 -3.37
CA PHE A 3 -10.98 -17.16 -3.30
C PHE A 3 -10.51 -15.84 -2.67
N PHE A 4 -11.22 -14.76 -2.91
CA PHE A 4 -10.88 -13.45 -2.34
C PHE A 4 -11.11 -13.34 -0.83
N VAL A 5 -11.99 -14.16 -0.25
CA VAL A 5 -12.20 -14.17 1.21
C VAL A 5 -10.94 -14.66 1.93
N ILE A 6 -10.26 -15.67 1.39
CA ILE A 6 -9.01 -16.20 1.96
C ILE A 6 -7.91 -15.13 1.87
N GLU A 7 -7.89 -14.36 0.80
CA GLU A 7 -6.93 -13.30 0.57
C GLU A 7 -6.95 -12.22 1.66
N VAL A 8 -8.12 -11.84 2.16
CA VAL A 8 -8.25 -10.86 3.25
C VAL A 8 -7.51 -11.34 4.51
N VAL A 9 -7.64 -12.64 4.86
CA VAL A 9 -6.95 -13.24 6.00
C VAL A 9 -5.44 -13.26 5.77
N LEU A 10 -5.00 -13.61 4.56
CA LEU A 10 -3.58 -13.64 4.20
C LEU A 10 -2.95 -12.24 4.24
N TYR A 11 -3.65 -11.21 3.77
CA TYR A 11 -3.19 -9.82 3.87
C TYR A 11 -3.07 -9.36 5.33
N ALA A 12 -4.04 -9.72 6.17
CA ALA A 12 -3.97 -9.41 7.59
C ALA A 12 -2.75 -10.06 8.24
N LEU A 13 -2.47 -11.34 7.95
CA LEU A 13 -1.28 -12.04 8.43
C LEU A 13 0.00 -11.40 7.92
N SER A 14 0.08 -11.08 6.63
CA SER A 14 1.24 -10.41 6.03
C SER A 14 1.50 -9.05 6.67
N SER A 15 0.46 -8.28 6.95
CA SER A 15 0.56 -6.98 7.63
C SER A 15 1.11 -7.11 9.05
N ILE A 16 0.64 -8.10 9.81
CA ILE A 16 1.16 -8.40 11.16
C ILE A 16 2.63 -8.79 11.07
N PHE A 17 3.02 -9.69 10.16
CA PHE A 17 4.40 -10.13 9.98
C PHE A 17 5.32 -8.95 9.60
N SER A 18 4.88 -8.11 8.67
CA SER A 18 5.61 -6.89 8.30
C SER A 18 5.78 -5.95 9.49
N GLY A 19 4.74 -5.76 10.30
CA GLY A 19 4.81 -4.96 11.52
C GLY A 19 5.82 -5.49 12.52
N VAL A 20 5.82 -6.80 12.76
CA VAL A 20 6.77 -7.46 13.66
C VAL A 20 8.20 -7.38 13.14
N LEU A 21 8.43 -7.63 11.84
CA LEU A 21 9.76 -7.51 11.22
C LEU A 21 10.28 -6.06 11.27
N ASN A 22 9.41 -5.07 11.08
CA ASN A 22 9.78 -3.66 11.23
C ASN A 22 10.17 -3.32 12.68
N ALA A 23 9.49 -3.88 13.67
CA ALA A 23 9.85 -3.71 15.08
C ALA A 23 11.24 -4.31 15.38
N GLU A 24 11.58 -5.45 14.76
CA GLU A 24 12.91 -6.08 14.84
C GLU A 24 13.97 -5.41 13.93
N ARG A 25 13.62 -4.32 13.24
CA ARG A 25 14.46 -3.59 12.27
C ARG A 25 14.87 -4.39 11.04
N ASP A 26 14.17 -5.47 10.73
CA ASP A 26 14.33 -6.21 9.48
C ASP A 26 13.41 -5.64 8.40
N TYR A 27 13.80 -4.49 7.89
CA TYR A 27 13.02 -3.75 6.87
C TYR A 27 13.06 -4.41 5.49
N PHE A 28 14.08 -5.24 5.24
CA PHE A 28 14.24 -5.85 3.93
C PHE A 28 13.06 -6.77 3.58
N TRP A 29 12.77 -7.74 4.45
CA TRP A 29 11.73 -8.71 4.17
C TRP A 29 10.31 -8.12 4.26
N SER A 30 10.09 -7.16 5.14
CA SER A 30 8.82 -6.44 5.19
C SER A 30 8.53 -5.65 3.92
N SER A 31 9.58 -5.05 3.31
CA SER A 31 9.45 -4.25 2.09
C SER A 31 9.52 -5.08 0.81
N ALA A 32 10.29 -6.18 0.80
CA ALA A 32 10.44 -7.04 -0.37
C ALA A 32 9.26 -7.99 -0.59
N ALA A 33 8.55 -8.37 0.47
CA ALA A 33 7.45 -9.34 0.38
C ALA A 33 6.36 -8.95 -0.63
N PRO A 34 5.88 -7.68 -0.73
CA PRO A 34 4.94 -7.27 -1.76
C PRO A 34 5.46 -7.41 -3.20
N ILE A 35 6.77 -7.35 -3.40
CA ILE A 35 7.38 -7.54 -4.73
C ILE A 35 7.12 -8.96 -5.22
N PHE A 36 7.30 -9.97 -4.36
CA PHE A 36 7.02 -11.38 -4.70
C PHE A 36 5.55 -11.59 -5.03
N ASN A 37 4.63 -10.94 -4.31
CA ASN A 37 3.22 -10.95 -4.66
C ASN A 37 2.99 -10.42 -6.08
N ASN A 38 3.56 -9.27 -6.41
CA ASN A 38 3.44 -8.67 -7.73
C ASN A 38 4.01 -9.57 -8.84
N PHE A 39 5.12 -10.27 -8.60
CA PHE A 39 5.66 -11.25 -9.56
C PHE A 39 4.69 -12.39 -9.83
N VAL A 40 4.12 -12.99 -8.79
CA VAL A 40 3.16 -14.10 -8.94
C VAL A 40 1.89 -13.62 -9.66
N THR A 41 1.37 -12.47 -9.28
CA THR A 41 0.19 -11.87 -9.91
C THR A 41 0.46 -11.57 -11.38
N THR A 42 1.59 -10.97 -11.71
CA THR A 42 2.00 -10.69 -13.09
C THR A 42 2.15 -11.98 -13.90
N ALA A 43 2.78 -13.01 -13.32
CA ALA A 43 2.90 -14.33 -13.97
C ALA A 43 1.52 -14.95 -14.27
N SER A 44 0.53 -14.75 -13.40
CA SER A 44 -0.84 -15.23 -13.65
C SER A 44 -1.52 -14.51 -14.82
N PHE A 45 -1.25 -13.22 -15.02
CA PHE A 45 -1.73 -12.49 -16.20
C PHE A 45 -1.09 -13.01 -17.50
N PHE A 46 0.22 -13.28 -17.49
CA PHE A 46 0.88 -13.87 -18.63
C PHE A 46 0.34 -15.28 -18.91
N ALA A 47 0.18 -16.11 -17.88
CA ALA A 47 -0.42 -17.44 -18.05
C ALA A 47 -1.83 -17.36 -18.65
N TYR A 48 -2.63 -16.41 -18.19
CA TYR A 48 -3.94 -16.12 -18.78
C TYR A 48 -3.82 -15.77 -20.27
N ALA A 49 -2.95 -14.84 -20.63
CA ALA A 49 -2.79 -14.39 -22.02
C ALA A 49 -2.37 -15.55 -22.96
N PHE A 50 -1.52 -16.47 -22.49
CA PHE A 50 -1.09 -17.61 -23.30
C PHE A 50 -2.14 -18.75 -23.39
N LEU A 51 -2.98 -18.91 -22.37
CA LEU A 51 -3.94 -20.02 -22.30
C LEU A 51 -5.37 -19.62 -22.71
N ALA A 52 -5.66 -18.33 -22.84
CA ALA A 52 -7.01 -17.84 -23.11
C ALA A 52 -7.64 -18.42 -24.38
N ASP A 53 -6.82 -18.57 -25.43
CA ASP A 53 -7.27 -19.10 -26.72
C ASP A 53 -7.39 -20.64 -26.73
N SER A 54 -6.53 -21.35 -25.97
CA SER A 54 -6.48 -22.82 -25.98
C SER A 54 -7.39 -23.44 -24.93
N ASN A 55 -7.48 -22.86 -23.74
CA ASN A 55 -8.32 -23.33 -22.64
C ASN A 55 -8.81 -22.17 -21.76
N PRO A 56 -9.93 -21.51 -22.16
CA PRO A 56 -10.44 -20.32 -21.45
C PRO A 56 -10.80 -20.58 -19.99
N GLN A 57 -11.28 -21.80 -19.67
CA GLN A 57 -11.65 -22.13 -18.28
C GLN A 57 -10.44 -22.22 -17.37
N LEU A 58 -9.38 -22.88 -17.82
CA LEU A 58 -8.12 -22.97 -17.07
C LEU A 58 -7.47 -21.60 -16.93
N ALA A 59 -7.48 -20.78 -17.98
CA ALA A 59 -6.98 -19.44 -17.98
C ALA A 59 -7.65 -18.57 -16.91
N LEU A 60 -9.00 -18.60 -16.83
CA LEU A 60 -9.76 -17.88 -15.81
C LEU A 60 -9.46 -18.36 -14.38
N VAL A 61 -9.29 -19.67 -14.19
CA VAL A 61 -8.94 -20.21 -12.86
C VAL A 61 -7.55 -19.74 -12.43
N LEU A 62 -6.55 -19.77 -13.34
CA LEU A 62 -5.21 -19.28 -13.05
C LEU A 62 -5.19 -17.78 -12.73
N LEU A 63 -5.96 -17.00 -13.48
CA LEU A 63 -6.11 -15.58 -13.19
C LEU A 63 -6.76 -15.33 -11.82
N ALA A 64 -7.81 -16.07 -11.48
CA ALA A 64 -8.51 -15.93 -10.21
C ALA A 64 -7.67 -16.39 -9.01
N LEU A 65 -6.78 -17.35 -9.20
CA LEU A 65 -5.88 -17.85 -8.15
C LEU A 65 -4.59 -17.01 -8.04
N GLY A 66 -4.21 -16.28 -9.07
CA GLY A 66 -2.95 -15.54 -9.14
C GLY A 66 -2.76 -14.58 -7.97
N ASN A 67 -3.78 -13.80 -7.65
CA ASN A 67 -3.71 -12.84 -6.56
C ASN A 67 -3.67 -13.52 -5.17
N PRO A 68 -4.57 -14.45 -4.81
CA PRO A 68 -4.47 -15.19 -3.55
C PRO A 68 -3.15 -15.96 -3.38
N LEU A 69 -2.62 -16.56 -4.45
CA LEU A 69 -1.32 -17.22 -4.42
C LEU A 69 -0.18 -16.23 -4.23
N GLY A 70 -0.26 -15.06 -4.86
CA GLY A 70 0.71 -13.98 -4.67
C GLY A 70 0.79 -13.53 -3.22
N VAL A 71 -0.37 -13.32 -2.58
CA VAL A 71 -0.43 -12.96 -1.16
C VAL A 71 0.05 -14.09 -0.26
N LEU A 72 -0.23 -15.35 -0.60
CA LEU A 72 0.31 -16.50 0.12
C LEU A 72 1.83 -16.52 0.06
N VAL A 73 2.42 -16.32 -1.13
CA VAL A 73 3.88 -16.23 -1.30
C VAL A 73 4.45 -15.05 -0.50
N GLN A 74 3.77 -13.91 -0.48
CA GLN A 74 4.14 -12.76 0.34
C GLN A 74 4.23 -13.11 1.83
N VAL A 75 3.26 -13.85 2.37
CA VAL A 75 3.27 -14.33 3.77
C VAL A 75 4.42 -15.31 4.00
N VAL A 76 4.58 -16.30 3.11
CA VAL A 76 5.60 -17.35 3.24
C VAL A 76 7.02 -16.78 3.18
N CYS A 77 7.27 -15.81 2.32
CA CYS A 77 8.59 -15.16 2.19
C CYS A 77 9.03 -14.41 3.46
N GLN A 78 8.10 -13.99 4.30
CA GLN A 78 8.40 -13.32 5.57
C GLN A 78 8.74 -14.32 6.69
N MET A 79 8.25 -15.55 6.62
CA MET A 79 8.42 -16.56 7.68
C MET A 79 9.89 -16.88 8.01
N PRO A 80 10.82 -17.08 7.04
CA PRO A 80 12.22 -17.38 7.36
C PRO A 80 12.87 -16.31 8.24
N SER A 81 12.57 -15.04 7.97
CA SER A 81 13.11 -13.95 8.77
C SER A 81 12.49 -13.92 10.17
N MET A 82 11.20 -14.14 10.32
CA MET A 82 10.56 -14.27 11.63
C MET A 82 11.20 -15.37 12.47
N TYR A 83 11.45 -16.55 11.88
CA TYR A 83 12.14 -17.65 12.58
C TYR A 83 13.57 -17.30 12.96
N ARG A 84 14.32 -16.55 12.12
CA ARG A 84 15.68 -16.10 12.44
C ARG A 84 15.72 -15.17 13.64
N HIS A 85 14.69 -14.33 13.83
CA HIS A 85 14.53 -13.47 15.00
C HIS A 85 13.93 -14.19 16.22
N GLY A 86 13.78 -15.53 16.14
CA GLY A 86 13.26 -16.34 17.25
C GLY A 86 11.76 -16.18 17.51
N ILE A 87 11.05 -15.52 16.60
CA ILE A 87 9.62 -15.25 16.73
C ILE A 87 8.86 -16.52 16.35
N ARG A 88 8.17 -17.08 17.35
CA ARG A 88 7.32 -18.26 17.18
C ARG A 88 5.86 -17.85 17.23
N LEU A 89 5.13 -18.11 16.16
CA LEU A 89 3.70 -17.88 16.12
C LEU A 89 3.01 -18.77 17.14
N ARG A 90 2.37 -18.15 18.13
CA ARG A 90 1.49 -18.84 19.09
C ARG A 90 0.11 -18.22 19.00
N PHE A 91 -0.87 -19.02 18.68
CA PHE A 91 -2.26 -18.57 18.70
C PHE A 91 -2.71 -18.45 20.16
N ARG A 92 -2.80 -17.22 20.66
CA ARG A 92 -3.34 -16.91 21.99
C ARG A 92 -4.31 -15.75 21.85
N ILE A 93 -5.55 -15.98 22.27
CA ILE A 93 -6.56 -14.91 22.32
C ILE A 93 -6.67 -14.51 23.79
N ASP A 94 -6.16 -13.34 24.13
CA ASP A 94 -6.26 -12.75 25.45
C ASP A 94 -6.88 -11.35 25.33
N LEU A 95 -8.19 -11.27 25.58
CA LEU A 95 -8.94 -10.01 25.46
C LEU A 95 -8.69 -9.05 26.64
N HIS A 96 -7.99 -9.49 27.67
CA HIS A 96 -7.69 -8.68 28.86
C HIS A 96 -6.26 -8.12 28.86
N ASP A 97 -5.48 -8.44 27.83
CA ASP A 97 -4.12 -7.90 27.68
C ASP A 97 -4.15 -6.36 27.61
N PRO A 98 -3.41 -5.65 28.49
CA PRO A 98 -3.32 -4.19 28.45
C PRO A 98 -2.79 -3.66 27.13
N LEU A 99 -1.88 -4.37 26.45
CA LEU A 99 -1.37 -4.01 25.14
C LEU A 99 -2.46 -4.00 24.07
N LEU A 100 -3.47 -4.88 24.18
CA LEU A 100 -4.62 -4.88 23.28
C LEU A 100 -5.41 -3.57 23.38
N LYS A 101 -5.62 -3.05 24.61
CA LYS A 101 -6.32 -1.78 24.82
C LYS A 101 -5.56 -0.60 24.21
N GLU A 102 -4.24 -0.60 24.35
CA GLU A 102 -3.39 0.43 23.78
C GLU A 102 -3.38 0.38 22.26
N THR A 103 -3.28 -0.81 21.67
CA THR A 103 -3.40 -1.03 20.23
C THR A 103 -4.77 -0.58 19.69
N LEU A 104 -5.85 -0.90 20.39
CA LEU A 104 -7.20 -0.46 20.00
C LEU A 104 -7.37 1.06 20.07
N LYS A 105 -6.76 1.71 21.06
CA LYS A 105 -6.79 3.18 21.18
C LYS A 105 -6.18 3.88 19.97
N ILE A 106 -5.16 3.30 19.37
CA ILE A 106 -4.53 3.80 18.14
C ILE A 106 -5.27 3.29 16.89
N GLY A 107 -5.73 2.05 16.91
CA GLY A 107 -6.38 1.39 15.79
C GLY A 107 -7.74 1.95 15.45
N VAL A 108 -8.57 2.30 16.45
CA VAL A 108 -9.93 2.81 16.22
C VAL A 108 -9.92 4.13 15.40
N PRO A 109 -9.13 5.16 15.73
CA PRO A 109 -9.01 6.34 14.89
C PRO A 109 -8.54 6.02 13.47
N SER A 110 -7.60 5.08 13.31
CA SER A 110 -7.10 4.65 11.99
C SER A 110 -8.21 4.02 11.14
N VAL A 111 -9.07 3.19 11.75
CA VAL A 111 -10.25 2.61 11.06
C VAL A 111 -11.21 3.69 10.60
N ILE A 112 -11.45 4.73 11.41
CA ILE A 112 -12.31 5.87 11.02
C ILE A 112 -11.74 6.60 9.80
N VAL A 113 -10.43 6.84 9.78
CA VAL A 113 -9.74 7.46 8.62
C VAL A 113 -9.87 6.58 7.38
N MET A 114 -9.66 5.27 7.52
CA MET A 114 -9.82 4.33 6.40
C MET A 114 -11.26 4.29 5.87
N ALA A 115 -12.25 4.25 6.77
CA ALA A 115 -13.66 4.30 6.40
C ALA A 115 -14.01 5.60 5.65
N SER A 116 -13.52 6.74 6.13
CA SER A 116 -13.70 8.04 5.46
C SER A 116 -13.08 8.05 4.07
N SER A 117 -11.89 7.50 3.91
CA SER A 117 -11.21 7.36 2.61
C SER A 117 -12.00 6.47 1.64
N PHE A 118 -12.56 5.37 2.15
CA PHE A 118 -13.42 4.49 1.36
C PHE A 118 -14.68 5.20 0.87
N VAL A 119 -15.36 5.92 1.76
CA VAL A 119 -16.55 6.73 1.39
C VAL A 119 -16.19 7.77 0.34
N THR A 120 -15.10 8.51 0.53
CA THR A 120 -14.63 9.52 -0.42
C THR A 120 -14.37 8.92 -1.80
N THR A 121 -13.67 7.78 -1.86
CA THR A 121 -13.39 7.10 -3.14
C THR A 121 -14.66 6.58 -3.80
N SER A 122 -15.61 6.06 -3.00
CA SER A 122 -16.89 5.56 -3.52
C SER A 122 -17.74 6.68 -4.09
N VAL A 123 -17.84 7.80 -3.40
CA VAL A 123 -18.57 9.00 -3.87
C VAL A 123 -17.93 9.55 -5.14
N GLN A 124 -16.60 9.66 -5.17
CA GLN A 124 -15.86 10.12 -6.36
C GLN A 124 -16.10 9.22 -7.57
N SER A 125 -16.04 7.89 -7.38
CA SER A 125 -16.32 6.93 -8.46
C SER A 125 -17.76 7.02 -8.95
N SER A 126 -18.73 7.13 -8.04
CA SER A 126 -20.13 7.27 -8.39
C SER A 126 -20.40 8.57 -9.15
N ALA A 127 -19.83 9.69 -8.70
CA ALA A 127 -19.92 10.97 -9.40
C ALA A 127 -19.29 10.90 -10.81
N SER A 128 -18.14 10.25 -10.95
CA SER A 128 -17.49 10.08 -12.25
C SER A 128 -18.35 9.24 -13.22
N LEU A 129 -18.98 8.17 -12.74
CA LEU A 129 -19.88 7.34 -13.53
C LEU A 129 -21.19 8.04 -13.93
N SER A 130 -21.67 8.99 -13.13
CA SER A 130 -22.88 9.77 -13.46
C SER A 130 -22.68 10.73 -14.63
N VAL A 131 -21.42 11.12 -14.90
CA VAL A 131 -21.09 12.03 -16.02
C VAL A 131 -20.85 11.25 -17.31
N VAL A 132 -20.07 10.17 -17.24
CA VAL A 132 -19.74 9.32 -18.40
C VAL A 132 -19.62 7.87 -17.95
N ALA A 133 -20.10 6.92 -18.75
CA ALA A 133 -20.04 5.49 -18.45
C ALA A 133 -18.61 4.97 -18.20
N THR A 134 -17.59 5.60 -18.79
CA THR A 134 -16.16 5.31 -18.60
C THR A 134 -15.50 6.19 -17.53
N GLY A 135 -16.25 7.03 -16.84
CA GLY A 135 -15.72 8.04 -15.91
C GLY A 135 -14.86 7.46 -14.79
N ALA A 136 -15.25 6.30 -14.24
CA ALA A 136 -14.45 5.62 -13.22
C ALA A 136 -13.07 5.19 -13.75
N SER A 137 -13.01 4.68 -14.98
CA SER A 137 -11.75 4.28 -15.62
C SER A 137 -10.85 5.48 -15.90
N ILE A 138 -11.41 6.58 -16.41
CA ILE A 138 -10.68 7.83 -16.64
C ILE A 138 -10.07 8.35 -15.34
N THR A 139 -10.88 8.40 -14.27
CA THR A 139 -10.42 8.85 -12.96
C THR A 139 -9.33 7.91 -12.40
N TYR A 140 -9.45 6.60 -12.61
CA TYR A 140 -8.45 5.63 -12.20
C TYR A 140 -7.11 5.84 -12.92
N TYR A 141 -7.12 6.00 -14.25
CA TYR A 141 -5.89 6.26 -15.02
C TYR A 141 -5.26 7.61 -14.66
N ALA A 142 -6.06 8.65 -14.51
CA ALA A 142 -5.55 9.95 -14.04
C ALA A 142 -4.87 9.83 -12.66
N ARG A 143 -5.44 9.01 -11.77
CA ARG A 143 -4.87 8.75 -10.44
C ARG A 143 -3.55 7.98 -10.51
N LEU A 144 -3.38 7.04 -11.46
CA LEU A 144 -2.10 6.33 -11.65
C LEU A 144 -0.95 7.30 -11.95
N TRP A 145 -1.16 8.25 -12.86
CA TRP A 145 -0.15 9.24 -13.22
C TRP A 145 0.25 10.14 -12.05
N TYR A 146 -0.70 10.52 -11.21
CA TYR A 146 -0.43 11.28 -10.00
C TYR A 146 0.23 10.44 -8.90
N THR A 147 -0.16 9.18 -8.75
CA THR A 147 0.33 8.30 -7.67
C THR A 147 1.81 7.94 -7.84
N LEU A 148 2.28 7.80 -9.08
CA LEU A 148 3.69 7.47 -9.35
C LEU A 148 4.69 8.48 -8.74
N PRO A 149 4.64 9.78 -9.07
CA PRO A 149 5.56 10.76 -8.47
C PRO A 149 5.33 10.93 -6.98
N TYR A 150 4.08 10.84 -6.52
CA TYR A 150 3.77 10.86 -5.11
C TYR A 150 4.48 9.74 -4.34
N ALA A 151 4.41 8.50 -4.83
CA ALA A 151 5.03 7.34 -4.18
C ALA A 151 6.56 7.38 -4.23
N ILE A 152 7.14 7.89 -5.34
CA ILE A 152 8.59 7.90 -5.53
C ILE A 152 9.26 9.09 -4.82
N LEU A 153 8.62 10.23 -4.80
CA LEU A 153 9.20 11.48 -4.31
C LEU A 153 8.65 11.89 -2.93
N THR A 154 7.32 11.99 -2.82
CA THR A 154 6.70 12.56 -1.62
C THR A 154 6.76 11.60 -0.43
N VAL A 155 6.46 10.33 -0.63
CA VAL A 155 6.42 9.35 0.47
C VAL A 155 7.77 9.19 1.16
N PRO A 156 8.92 8.99 0.47
CA PRO A 156 10.22 8.90 1.13
C PRO A 156 10.61 10.16 1.88
N ILE A 157 10.39 11.35 1.27
CA ILE A 157 10.68 12.64 1.93
C ILE A 157 9.84 12.80 3.18
N THR A 158 8.54 12.53 3.10
CA THR A 158 7.61 12.62 4.25
C THR A 158 8.00 11.66 5.36
N THR A 159 8.39 10.43 5.02
CA THR A 159 8.80 9.42 6.01
C THR A 159 10.07 9.84 6.74
N ALA A 160 11.09 10.32 6.01
CA ALA A 160 12.32 10.80 6.60
C ALA A 160 12.06 12.04 7.48
N MET A 161 11.34 13.01 6.94
CA MET A 161 10.94 14.23 7.66
C MET A 161 10.17 13.90 8.94
N PHE A 162 9.22 12.97 8.90
CA PHE A 162 8.41 12.60 10.07
C PHE A 162 9.28 12.06 11.20
N THR A 163 10.31 11.27 10.88
CA THR A 163 11.25 10.74 11.88
C THR A 163 12.04 11.84 12.54
N GLU A 164 12.59 12.79 11.77
CA GLU A 164 13.34 13.93 12.29
C GLU A 164 12.47 14.88 13.13
N LEU A 165 11.24 15.13 12.67
CA LEU A 165 10.28 15.97 13.39
C LEU A 165 9.86 15.34 14.72
N SER A 166 9.67 14.02 14.75
CA SER A 166 9.32 13.28 15.96
C SER A 166 10.46 13.35 17.00
N ASP A 167 11.70 13.23 16.54
CA ASP A 167 12.88 13.33 17.41
C ASP A 167 13.07 14.76 17.96
N SER A 168 12.90 15.78 17.11
CA SER A 168 12.96 17.18 17.53
C SER A 168 11.85 17.53 18.52
N TRP A 169 10.65 17.01 18.31
CA TRP A 169 9.53 17.20 19.24
C TRP A 169 9.80 16.54 20.59
N ALA A 170 10.34 15.31 20.60
CA ALA A 170 10.69 14.60 21.83
C ALA A 170 11.79 15.31 22.63
N LYS A 171 12.65 16.08 21.97
CA LYS A 171 13.70 16.89 22.58
C LYS A 171 13.26 18.33 22.95
N GLU A 172 11.98 18.65 22.71
CA GLU A 172 11.40 20.00 22.89
C GLU A 172 12.11 21.09 22.06
N ASP A 173 12.86 20.72 21.02
CA ASP A 173 13.57 21.63 20.13
C ASP A 173 12.63 22.12 19.01
N ARG A 174 11.92 23.21 19.33
CA ARG A 174 10.98 23.85 18.41
C ARG A 174 11.64 24.44 17.17
N GLU A 175 12.87 24.94 17.31
CA GLU A 175 13.56 25.54 16.17
C GLU A 175 13.94 24.52 15.12
N SER A 176 14.51 23.39 15.54
CA SER A 176 14.81 22.26 14.66
C SER A 176 13.54 21.66 14.07
N PHE A 177 12.45 21.58 14.83
CA PHE A 177 11.15 21.12 14.32
C PHE A 177 10.64 22.00 13.18
N VAL A 178 10.59 23.32 13.37
CA VAL A 178 10.09 24.26 12.34
C VAL A 178 11.01 24.27 11.12
N ARG A 179 12.32 24.23 11.32
CA ARG A 179 13.32 24.16 10.24
C ARG A 179 13.18 22.87 9.43
N GLY A 180 13.05 21.73 10.11
CA GLY A 180 12.84 20.42 9.47
C GLY A 180 11.55 20.39 8.66
N LEU A 181 10.45 20.91 9.21
CA LEU A 181 9.16 21.02 8.53
C LEU A 181 9.27 21.89 7.27
N ALA A 182 9.85 23.08 7.40
CA ALA A 182 10.04 23.99 6.27
C ALA A 182 10.92 23.39 5.18
N SER A 183 12.01 22.71 5.55
CA SER A 183 12.90 22.01 4.62
C SER A 183 12.15 20.88 3.86
N GLY A 184 11.45 20.02 4.58
CA GLY A 184 10.71 18.92 3.96
C GLY A 184 9.61 19.40 3.02
N VAL A 185 8.84 20.40 3.43
CA VAL A 185 7.81 21.01 2.57
C VAL A 185 8.44 21.64 1.32
N SER A 186 9.56 22.35 1.48
CA SER A 186 10.28 22.95 0.34
C SER A 186 10.78 21.90 -0.64
N GLN A 187 11.32 20.79 -0.14
CA GLN A 187 11.76 19.67 -1.00
C GLN A 187 10.60 19.06 -1.77
N ILE A 188 9.48 18.79 -1.10
CA ILE A 188 8.28 18.24 -1.76
C ILE A 188 7.79 19.20 -2.84
N LEU A 189 7.66 20.49 -2.54
CA LEU A 189 7.23 21.50 -3.51
C LEU A 189 8.21 21.62 -4.69
N PHE A 190 9.51 21.58 -4.43
CA PHE A 190 10.54 21.64 -5.47
C PHE A 190 10.40 20.54 -6.53
N PHE A 191 10.06 19.31 -6.10
CA PHE A 191 9.87 18.19 -7.02
C PHE A 191 8.45 18.12 -7.59
N MET A 192 7.44 18.38 -6.77
CA MET A 192 6.05 18.17 -7.19
C MET A 192 5.49 19.29 -8.07
N VAL A 193 5.93 20.54 -7.90
CA VAL A 193 5.45 21.66 -8.72
C VAL A 193 5.86 21.50 -10.20
N PRO A 194 7.13 21.23 -10.55
CA PRO A 194 7.50 20.95 -11.94
C PRO A 194 6.77 19.73 -12.50
N PHE A 195 6.57 18.70 -11.70
CA PHE A 195 5.85 17.51 -12.13
C PHE A 195 4.36 17.78 -12.39
N MET A 196 3.74 18.61 -11.56
CA MET A 196 2.36 19.06 -11.76
C MET A 196 2.23 19.84 -13.08
N ILE A 197 3.15 20.74 -13.37
CA ILE A 197 3.18 21.49 -14.65
C ILE A 197 3.36 20.53 -15.82
N PHE A 198 4.27 19.54 -15.69
CA PHE A 198 4.46 18.50 -16.70
C PHE A 198 3.16 17.73 -16.97
N LEU A 199 2.46 17.27 -15.93
CA LEU A 199 1.18 16.57 -16.10
C LEU A 199 0.10 17.46 -16.73
N MET A 200 0.05 18.76 -16.40
CA MET A 200 -0.90 19.69 -17.04
C MET A 200 -0.65 19.83 -18.53
N VAL A 201 0.60 19.98 -18.95
CA VAL A 201 0.99 20.17 -20.35
C VAL A 201 0.83 18.89 -21.17
N PHE A 202 1.22 17.75 -20.59
CA PHE A 202 1.26 16.46 -21.28
C PHE A 202 0.05 15.55 -20.99
N SER A 203 -1.00 16.07 -20.34
CA SER A 203 -2.17 15.27 -19.96
C SER A 203 -2.81 14.54 -21.13
N VAL A 204 -3.00 15.21 -22.26
CA VAL A 204 -3.63 14.60 -23.46
C VAL A 204 -2.76 13.50 -24.08
N PRO A 205 -1.46 13.72 -24.39
CA PRO A 205 -0.60 12.65 -24.89
C PRO A 205 -0.49 11.44 -23.95
N LEU A 206 -0.42 11.67 -22.63
CA LEU A 206 -0.26 10.60 -21.64
C LEU A 206 -1.50 9.70 -21.51
N ILE A 207 -2.69 10.23 -21.75
CA ILE A 207 -3.93 9.45 -21.63
C ILE A 207 -4.30 8.80 -22.99
N SER A 208 -3.76 9.28 -24.10
CA SER A 208 -4.04 8.75 -25.43
C SER A 208 -3.15 7.56 -25.84
N ILE A 209 -2.17 7.18 -25.03
CA ILE A 209 -1.33 5.99 -25.18
C ILE A 209 -2.03 4.78 -24.59
#